data_3379ef2050f788b898792776f648c094
#
_entry.id   3379ef2050f788b898792776f648c094
#
_cell.length_a   1.000
_cell.length_b   1.000
_cell.length_c   1.000
_cell.angle_alpha   90.00
_cell.angle_beta   90.00
_cell.angle_gamma   90.00
#
_symmetry.space_group_name_H-M   'P 1'
#
loop_
_entity.id
_entity.type
_entity.pdbx_description
1 polymer ?
#
loop_
_entity_poly.entity_id
_entity_poly.type
_entity_poly.pdbx_seq_one_letter_code
_entity_poly.pdbx_strand_id
1 'polypeptide(L)'
;LRTLLPESRFAAARRTPAQPYTQPLTPPVNEAFIIDGGVNYDVLAWPMPRDSRRRVLARVMSYEYLWHTIREVGGAYGTGMLCADGIEFLYTYRDPHLRESYDTFAAAPAALAARDYTARDLDEFIVGTAAKLDTPRKARAAARELDHRYFCGITDEMRAADRKALCSVDAALLKAQAVALSDVLSGGVRVAFGSKDAVEAAKDLFDRVETL
;
A
#
# COMPACT_ATOMS: atom_id res chain seq x y z
N LEU A 1 -4.45 -33.37 -13.39
CA LEU A 1 -3.57 -33.67 -12.26
C LEU A 1 -3.91 -34.98 -11.55
N ARG A 2 -5.21 -35.32 -11.35
CA ARG A 2 -5.64 -36.58 -10.74
C ARG A 2 -5.18 -37.83 -11.51
N THR A 3 -4.97 -37.73 -12.80
CA THR A 3 -4.51 -38.83 -13.68
C THR A 3 -3.00 -39.12 -13.61
N LEU A 4 -2.24 -38.22 -12.99
CA LEU A 4 -0.77 -38.32 -12.92
C LEU A 4 -0.21 -38.85 -11.58
N LEU A 5 -1.07 -39.00 -10.57
CA LEU A 5 -0.64 -39.46 -9.26
C LEU A 5 -1.49 -40.65 -8.79
N PRO A 6 -0.85 -41.78 -8.31
CA PRO A 6 -1.58 -42.93 -7.82
C PRO A 6 -2.47 -42.55 -6.62
N GLU A 7 -3.72 -43.00 -6.64
CA GLU A 7 -4.73 -42.70 -5.59
C GLU A 7 -4.29 -43.07 -4.17
N SER A 8 -3.38 -44.02 -4.04
CA SER A 8 -2.86 -44.49 -2.75
C SER A 8 -2.01 -43.46 -1.98
N ARG A 9 -1.63 -42.35 -2.59
CA ARG A 9 -0.84 -41.28 -1.92
C ARG A 9 -1.69 -40.13 -1.35
N PHE A 10 -2.98 -40.16 -1.61
CA PHE A 10 -3.91 -39.19 -1.03
C PHE A 10 -4.69 -39.82 0.12
N ALA A 11 -3.99 -40.37 1.11
CA ALA A 11 -4.63 -40.59 2.40
C ALA A 11 -5.18 -39.22 2.84
N ALA A 12 -6.49 -39.16 3.10
CA ALA A 12 -7.14 -37.91 3.54
C ALA A 12 -6.36 -37.35 4.73
N ALA A 13 -5.54 -36.36 4.47
CA ALA A 13 -4.86 -35.65 5.55
C ALA A 13 -5.99 -35.14 6.46
N ARG A 14 -6.08 -35.66 7.68
CA ARG A 14 -6.95 -35.12 8.71
C ARG A 14 -6.55 -33.63 8.80
N ARG A 15 -7.41 -32.76 8.33
CA ARG A 15 -7.27 -31.34 8.62
C ARG A 15 -7.30 -31.20 10.13
N THR A 16 -6.15 -30.92 10.71
CA THR A 16 -6.11 -30.40 12.07
C THR A 16 -6.89 -29.10 12.01
N PRO A 17 -7.99 -28.91 12.76
CA PRO A 17 -8.65 -27.64 12.81
C PRO A 17 -7.59 -26.57 13.11
N ALA A 18 -7.58 -25.50 12.31
CA ALA A 18 -6.73 -24.36 12.62
C ALA A 18 -7.10 -23.90 14.04
N GLN A 19 -6.14 -23.94 14.94
CA GLN A 19 -6.35 -23.34 16.26
C GLN A 19 -6.54 -21.86 16.06
N PRO A 20 -7.59 -21.25 16.63
CA PRO A 20 -7.74 -19.81 16.58
C PRO A 20 -6.49 -19.17 17.16
N TYR A 21 -5.98 -18.14 16.48
CA TYR A 21 -4.86 -17.35 16.97
C TYR A 21 -5.32 -16.65 18.26
N THR A 22 -4.81 -17.10 19.39
CA THR A 22 -5.29 -16.68 20.73
C THR A 22 -4.38 -15.65 21.40
N GLN A 23 -3.27 -15.26 20.75
CA GLN A 23 -2.45 -14.19 21.31
C GLN A 23 -3.16 -12.86 21.12
N PRO A 24 -3.31 -12.05 22.20
CA PRO A 24 -3.81 -10.70 22.04
C PRO A 24 -2.89 -9.93 21.11
N LEU A 25 -3.46 -9.33 20.07
CA LEU A 25 -2.71 -8.43 19.18
C LEU A 25 -2.29 -7.22 20.04
N THR A 26 -1.01 -6.97 20.12
CA THR A 26 -0.52 -5.71 20.67
C THR A 26 -1.04 -4.58 19.80
N PRO A 27 -1.64 -3.53 20.37
CA PRO A 27 -2.03 -2.37 19.56
C PRO A 27 -0.83 -1.87 18.75
N PRO A 28 -1.03 -1.50 17.48
CA PRO A 28 0.04 -0.92 16.69
C PRO A 28 0.51 0.39 17.33
N VAL A 29 1.82 0.59 17.37
CA VAL A 29 2.47 1.79 17.88
C VAL A 29 3.40 2.35 16.82
N ASN A 30 3.73 3.64 16.90
CA ASN A 30 4.71 4.26 16.01
C ASN A 30 6.11 3.79 16.43
N GLU A 31 6.84 3.18 15.50
CA GLU A 31 8.13 2.55 15.80
C GLU A 31 9.22 3.01 14.85
N ALA A 32 10.42 3.21 15.38
CA ALA A 32 11.61 3.39 14.58
C ALA A 32 12.71 2.41 14.95
N PHE A 33 13.40 1.93 13.94
CA PHE A 33 14.51 1.00 14.07
C PHE A 33 15.78 1.66 13.54
N ILE A 34 16.78 1.78 14.42
CA ILE A 34 18.10 2.28 14.05
C ILE A 34 18.85 1.16 13.35
N ILE A 35 19.27 1.43 12.12
CA ILE A 35 20.04 0.52 11.27
C ILE A 35 21.33 1.20 10.82
N ASP A 36 22.35 0.39 10.47
CA ASP A 36 23.54 0.89 9.81
C ASP A 36 23.21 1.33 8.38
N GLY A 37 23.52 2.58 8.06
CA GLY A 37 23.31 3.13 6.71
C GLY A 37 23.05 4.64 6.71
N GLY A 38 23.10 5.23 5.55
CA GLY A 38 22.86 6.68 5.34
C GLY A 38 21.51 7.00 4.68
N VAL A 39 20.56 6.07 4.71
CA VAL A 39 19.24 6.23 4.09
C VAL A 39 18.14 5.64 4.98
N ASN A 40 16.92 6.16 4.81
CA ASN A 40 15.77 5.73 5.56
C ASN A 40 14.78 4.96 4.68
N TYR A 41 13.89 4.23 5.35
CA TYR A 41 12.76 3.49 4.77
C TYR A 41 11.55 3.79 5.66
N ASP A 42 10.64 4.59 5.19
CA ASP A 42 9.55 5.12 5.98
C ASP A 42 8.21 4.59 5.48
N VAL A 43 7.34 4.26 6.40
CA VAL A 43 5.98 3.81 6.11
C VAL A 43 5.00 4.53 7.03
N LEU A 44 3.90 5.01 6.46
CA LEU A 44 2.71 5.45 7.18
C LEU A 44 1.55 4.59 6.69
N ALA A 45 0.99 3.76 7.57
CA ALA A 45 -0.02 2.76 7.23
C ALA A 45 -1.30 2.94 8.04
N TRP A 46 -2.43 2.60 7.46
CA TRP A 46 -3.75 2.64 8.13
C TRP A 46 -4.66 1.55 7.59
N PRO A 47 -5.61 1.05 8.42
CA PRO A 47 -6.64 0.13 7.96
C PRO A 47 -7.60 0.85 7.01
N MET A 48 -7.93 0.21 5.90
CA MET A 48 -8.88 0.73 4.92
C MET A 48 -9.67 -0.41 4.30
N PRO A 49 -11.01 -0.36 4.30
CA PRO A 49 -11.82 -1.32 3.58
C PRO A 49 -11.45 -1.36 2.10
N ARG A 50 -11.49 -2.57 1.51
CA ARG A 50 -11.15 -2.75 0.11
C ARG A 50 -12.09 -1.93 -0.79
N ASP A 51 -11.50 -1.04 -1.56
CA ASP A 51 -12.15 -0.27 -2.61
C ASP A 51 -11.20 -0.08 -3.79
N SER A 52 -11.52 -0.68 -4.92
CA SER A 52 -10.67 -0.62 -6.11
C SER A 52 -10.49 0.81 -6.67
N ARG A 53 -11.43 1.72 -6.41
CA ARG A 53 -11.36 3.13 -6.82
C ARG A 53 -10.19 3.85 -6.15
N ARG A 54 -9.84 3.47 -4.93
CA ARG A 54 -8.69 4.03 -4.20
C ARG A 54 -7.34 3.71 -4.84
N ARG A 55 -7.26 2.69 -5.68
CA ARG A 55 -6.06 2.40 -6.48
C ARG A 55 -5.77 3.51 -7.50
N VAL A 56 -6.81 4.22 -7.99
CA VAL A 56 -6.63 5.39 -8.84
C VAL A 56 -6.07 6.55 -8.00
N LEU A 57 -6.62 6.79 -6.80
CA LEU A 57 -6.06 7.78 -5.87
C LEU A 57 -4.59 7.47 -5.55
N ALA A 58 -4.27 6.20 -5.24
CA ALA A 58 -2.90 5.79 -4.96
C ALA A 58 -1.95 6.04 -6.13
N ARG A 59 -2.41 5.85 -7.36
CA ARG A 59 -1.64 6.20 -8.56
C ARG A 59 -1.42 7.71 -8.66
N VAL A 60 -2.48 8.50 -8.52
CA VAL A 60 -2.38 9.98 -8.54
C VAL A 60 -1.42 10.45 -7.45
N MET A 61 -1.61 9.99 -6.21
CA MET A 61 -0.73 10.30 -5.08
C MET A 61 0.73 9.99 -5.40
N SER A 62 1.00 8.81 -5.91
CA SER A 62 2.37 8.34 -6.18
C SER A 62 3.06 9.17 -7.26
N TYR A 63 2.39 9.44 -8.38
CA TYR A 63 3.05 10.01 -9.56
C TYR A 63 2.92 11.52 -9.67
N GLU A 64 1.82 12.11 -9.17
CA GLU A 64 1.55 13.53 -9.31
C GLU A 64 2.02 14.36 -8.12
N TYR A 65 2.29 13.70 -6.98
CA TYR A 65 2.74 14.42 -5.80
C TYR A 65 4.01 13.83 -5.19
N LEU A 66 3.97 12.56 -4.72
CA LEU A 66 5.10 11.98 -3.99
C LEU A 66 6.35 11.83 -4.86
N TRP A 67 6.19 11.43 -6.11
CA TRP A 67 7.32 11.29 -7.03
C TRP A 67 8.10 12.58 -7.17
N HIS A 68 7.41 13.67 -7.40
CA HIS A 68 8.06 14.97 -7.53
C HIS A 68 8.67 15.44 -6.21
N THR A 69 7.91 15.42 -5.12
CA THR A 69 8.33 16.01 -3.84
C THR A 69 9.40 15.18 -3.12
N ILE A 70 9.22 13.87 -3.03
CA ILE A 70 10.09 12.99 -2.27
C ILE A 70 11.24 12.44 -3.12
N ARG A 71 10.98 12.07 -4.38
CA ARG A 71 12.01 11.48 -5.21
C ARG A 71 12.82 12.51 -5.98
N GLU A 72 12.19 13.37 -6.79
CA GLU A 72 12.92 14.31 -7.66
C GLU A 72 13.55 15.43 -6.85
N VAL A 73 12.83 16.03 -5.93
CA VAL A 73 13.33 17.12 -5.09
C VAL A 73 14.03 16.59 -3.85
N GLY A 74 13.43 15.63 -3.14
CA GLY A 74 13.94 15.06 -1.90
C GLY A 74 15.07 14.04 -2.08
N GLY A 75 15.29 13.48 -3.29
CA GLY A 75 16.40 12.58 -3.57
C GLY A 75 16.19 11.12 -3.14
N ALA A 76 15.02 10.73 -2.69
CA ALA A 76 14.70 9.33 -2.40
C ALA A 76 14.77 8.47 -3.68
N TYR A 77 15.18 7.20 -3.53
CA TYR A 77 15.21 6.29 -4.68
C TYR A 77 13.81 5.88 -5.13
N GLY A 78 12.86 5.78 -4.22
CA GLY A 78 11.46 5.45 -4.53
C GLY A 78 10.50 5.93 -3.46
N THR A 79 9.27 6.14 -3.87
CA THR A 79 8.15 6.50 -3.00
C THR A 79 6.83 6.14 -3.65
N GLY A 80 5.76 6.09 -2.90
CA GLY A 80 4.42 5.89 -3.44
C GLY A 80 3.37 5.60 -2.38
N MET A 81 2.15 5.42 -2.86
CA MET A 81 1.02 4.90 -2.10
C MET A 81 0.61 3.54 -2.65
N LEU A 82 0.34 2.60 -1.77
CA LEU A 82 -0.15 1.26 -2.13
C LEU A 82 -1.43 0.95 -1.38
N CYS A 83 -2.33 0.24 -2.08
CA CYS A 83 -3.54 -0.34 -1.53
C CYS A 83 -3.39 -1.85 -1.55
N ALA A 84 -3.35 -2.45 -0.38
CA ALA A 84 -3.39 -3.89 -0.18
C ALA A 84 -4.74 -4.30 0.44
N ASP A 85 -5.00 -5.59 0.57
CA ASP A 85 -6.29 -6.06 1.09
C ASP A 85 -6.42 -5.69 2.57
N GLY A 86 -7.27 -4.70 2.85
CA GLY A 86 -7.58 -4.22 4.21
C GLY A 86 -6.63 -3.16 4.79
N ILE A 87 -5.58 -2.77 4.05
CA ILE A 87 -4.61 -1.75 4.49
C ILE A 87 -4.19 -0.86 3.32
N GLU A 88 -3.94 0.39 3.61
CA GLU A 88 -3.28 1.32 2.69
C GLU A 88 -2.07 1.91 3.39
N PHE A 89 -1.06 2.27 2.60
CA PHE A 89 0.14 2.87 3.14
C PHE A 89 0.87 3.75 2.13
N LEU A 90 1.52 4.79 2.66
CA LEU A 90 2.53 5.61 2.00
C LEU A 90 3.91 5.08 2.39
N TYR A 91 4.86 5.15 1.48
CA TYR A 91 6.21 4.66 1.76
C TYR A 91 7.29 5.49 1.08
N THR A 92 8.49 5.46 1.67
CA THR A 92 9.74 5.85 1.01
C THR A 92 10.70 4.68 0.95
N TYR A 93 11.63 4.75 0.03
CA TYR A 93 12.67 3.73 -0.16
C TYR A 93 14.01 4.39 -0.44
N ARG A 94 15.01 4.12 0.43
CA ARG A 94 16.32 4.73 0.39
C ARG A 94 16.24 6.27 0.34
N ASP A 95 15.59 6.81 1.34
CA ASP A 95 15.27 8.22 1.48
C ASP A 95 16.33 8.91 2.36
N PRO A 96 16.94 10.03 1.93
CA PRO A 96 17.83 10.80 2.78
C PRO A 96 17.10 11.59 3.89
N HIS A 97 15.77 11.78 3.78
CA HIS A 97 14.98 12.67 4.62
C HIS A 97 13.84 11.94 5.33
N LEU A 98 13.97 11.65 6.63
CA LEU A 98 12.96 10.93 7.39
C LEU A 98 11.78 11.83 7.78
N ARG A 99 12.03 12.93 8.50
CA ARG A 99 10.98 13.81 9.02
C ARG A 99 10.22 14.51 7.90
N GLU A 100 10.94 15.08 6.96
CA GLU A 100 10.38 15.84 5.84
C GLU A 100 9.49 14.97 4.95
N SER A 101 9.76 13.67 4.89
CA SER A 101 8.93 12.71 4.17
C SER A 101 7.60 12.46 4.87
N TYR A 102 7.57 12.35 6.20
CA TYR A 102 6.31 12.29 6.95
C TYR A 102 5.52 13.61 6.86
N ASP A 103 6.19 14.76 6.89
CA ASP A 103 5.55 16.06 6.68
C ASP A 103 4.94 16.16 5.27
N THR A 104 5.64 15.64 4.27
CA THR A 104 5.15 15.54 2.89
C THR A 104 3.94 14.61 2.80
N PHE A 105 3.95 13.47 3.48
CA PHE A 105 2.78 12.58 3.55
C PHE A 105 1.57 13.29 4.14
N ALA A 106 1.76 14.05 5.21
CA ALA A 106 0.68 14.81 5.86
C ALA A 106 0.11 15.92 4.97
N ALA A 107 0.93 16.55 4.13
CA ALA A 107 0.51 17.62 3.22
C ALA A 107 -0.16 17.11 1.93
N ALA A 108 0.06 15.85 1.55
CA ALA A 108 -0.39 15.27 0.29
C ALA A 108 -1.93 15.34 0.06
N PRO A 109 -2.81 15.06 1.05
CA PRO A 109 -4.25 15.15 0.87
C PRO A 109 -4.72 16.52 0.41
N ALA A 110 -4.21 17.59 1.02
CA ALA A 110 -4.56 18.96 0.67
C ALA A 110 -4.11 19.32 -0.75
N ALA A 111 -2.90 18.90 -1.12
CA ALA A 111 -2.37 19.13 -2.47
C ALA A 111 -3.21 18.42 -3.54
N LEU A 112 -3.64 17.18 -3.30
CA LEU A 112 -4.48 16.44 -4.23
C LEU A 112 -5.91 17.00 -4.32
N ALA A 113 -6.47 17.42 -3.20
CA ALA A 113 -7.81 18.01 -3.17
C ALA A 113 -7.87 19.35 -3.93
N ALA A 114 -6.79 20.14 -3.87
CA ALA A 114 -6.66 21.42 -4.56
C ALA A 114 -6.39 21.30 -6.07
N ARG A 115 -5.93 20.11 -6.53
CA ARG A 115 -5.59 19.89 -7.94
C ARG A 115 -6.82 19.90 -8.83
N ASP A 116 -6.69 20.49 -10.01
CA ASP A 116 -7.67 20.33 -11.08
C ASP A 116 -7.33 19.09 -11.93
N TYR A 117 -8.35 18.29 -12.19
CA TYR A 117 -8.23 17.06 -12.98
C TYR A 117 -8.97 17.24 -14.29
N THR A 118 -8.27 17.22 -15.41
CA THR A 118 -8.90 17.19 -16.72
C THR A 118 -9.43 15.79 -17.05
N ALA A 119 -10.34 15.67 -18.01
CA ALA A 119 -10.83 14.38 -18.46
C ALA A 119 -9.68 13.49 -18.97
N ARG A 120 -8.69 14.08 -19.61
CA ARG A 120 -7.51 13.37 -20.12
C ARG A 120 -6.65 12.81 -18.96
N ASP A 121 -6.42 13.62 -17.91
CA ASP A 121 -5.68 13.15 -16.73
C ASP A 121 -6.36 11.93 -16.10
N LEU A 122 -7.70 12.00 -15.97
CA LEU A 122 -8.49 10.89 -15.42
C LEU A 122 -8.36 9.63 -16.25
N ASP A 123 -8.47 9.74 -17.56
CA ASP A 123 -8.31 8.61 -18.49
C ASP A 123 -6.91 7.99 -18.33
N GLU A 124 -5.86 8.80 -18.28
CA GLU A 124 -4.48 8.34 -18.10
C GLU A 124 -4.28 7.61 -16.75
N PHE A 125 -4.86 8.13 -15.67
CA PHE A 125 -4.77 7.48 -14.34
C PHE A 125 -5.58 6.18 -14.29
N ILE A 126 -6.79 6.17 -14.83
CA ILE A 126 -7.65 4.98 -14.87
C ILE A 126 -6.99 3.88 -15.71
N VAL A 127 -6.59 4.20 -16.94
CA VAL A 127 -5.95 3.24 -17.85
C VAL A 127 -4.64 2.71 -17.25
N GLY A 128 -3.80 3.60 -16.72
CA GLY A 128 -2.55 3.19 -16.09
C GLY A 128 -2.74 2.34 -14.82
N THR A 129 -3.86 2.51 -14.11
CA THR A 129 -4.21 1.66 -12.95
C THR A 129 -4.77 0.31 -13.41
N ALA A 130 -5.66 0.31 -14.41
CA ALA A 130 -6.23 -0.91 -14.99
C ALA A 130 -5.13 -1.79 -15.61
N ALA A 131 -4.16 -1.21 -16.31
CA ALA A 131 -3.05 -1.93 -16.92
C ALA A 131 -2.25 -2.77 -15.93
N LYS A 132 -2.12 -2.33 -14.66
CA LYS A 132 -1.46 -3.12 -13.61
C LYS A 132 -2.26 -4.37 -13.24
N LEU A 133 -3.58 -4.33 -13.32
CA LEU A 133 -4.45 -5.49 -13.07
C LEU A 133 -4.35 -6.52 -14.20
N ASP A 134 -4.09 -6.06 -15.41
CA ASP A 134 -4.06 -6.85 -16.64
C ASP A 134 -2.65 -7.23 -17.10
N THR A 135 -1.64 -7.00 -16.29
CA THR A 135 -0.26 -7.34 -16.63
C THR A 135 -0.14 -8.81 -17.01
N PRO A 136 0.37 -9.14 -18.22
CA PRO A 136 0.62 -10.51 -18.62
C PRO A 136 1.54 -11.23 -17.63
N ARG A 137 1.13 -12.43 -17.21
CA ARG A 137 1.87 -13.21 -16.22
C ARG A 137 2.42 -14.49 -16.82
N LYS A 138 3.65 -14.84 -16.45
CA LYS A 138 4.19 -16.18 -16.71
C LYS A 138 3.38 -17.23 -15.95
N ALA A 139 3.35 -18.47 -16.41
CA ALA A 139 2.54 -19.56 -15.84
C ALA A 139 2.68 -19.72 -14.31
N ARG A 140 3.90 -19.64 -13.77
CA ARG A 140 4.15 -19.71 -12.33
C ARG A 140 3.50 -18.54 -11.55
N ALA A 141 3.56 -17.34 -12.08
CA ALA A 141 2.95 -16.17 -11.43
C ALA A 141 1.43 -16.22 -11.54
N ALA A 142 0.89 -16.70 -12.66
CA ALA A 142 -0.54 -16.94 -12.83
C ALA A 142 -1.07 -18.00 -11.86
N ALA A 143 -0.34 -19.10 -11.65
CA ALA A 143 -0.71 -20.12 -10.69
C ALA A 143 -0.75 -19.56 -9.26
N ARG A 144 0.26 -18.81 -8.84
CA ARG A 144 0.28 -18.14 -7.51
C ARG A 144 -0.89 -17.18 -7.31
N GLU A 145 -1.24 -16.44 -8.35
CA GLU A 145 -2.41 -15.55 -8.31
C GLU A 145 -3.71 -16.33 -8.13
N LEU A 146 -3.86 -17.46 -8.83
CA LEU A 146 -5.02 -18.33 -8.67
C LEU A 146 -5.10 -18.93 -7.27
N ASP A 147 -3.98 -19.39 -6.72
CA ASP A 147 -3.89 -19.88 -5.35
C ASP A 147 -4.30 -18.77 -4.34
N HIS A 148 -3.71 -17.58 -4.49
CA HIS A 148 -4.06 -16.43 -3.64
C HIS A 148 -5.56 -16.12 -3.72
N ARG A 149 -6.13 -16.06 -4.91
CA ARG A 149 -7.57 -15.80 -5.11
C ARG A 149 -8.43 -16.88 -4.45
N TYR A 150 -8.05 -18.12 -4.60
CA TYR A 150 -8.77 -19.24 -3.99
C TYR A 150 -8.77 -19.16 -2.45
N PHE A 151 -7.61 -18.93 -1.85
CA PHE A 151 -7.49 -18.85 -0.39
C PHE A 151 -8.12 -17.58 0.20
N CYS A 152 -8.12 -16.47 -0.53
CA CYS A 152 -8.74 -15.21 -0.12
C CYS A 152 -10.23 -15.10 -0.54
N GLY A 153 -10.80 -16.09 -1.21
CA GLY A 153 -12.20 -16.06 -1.65
C GLY A 153 -12.50 -15.00 -2.72
N ILE A 154 -11.50 -14.62 -3.53
CA ILE A 154 -11.66 -13.59 -4.57
C ILE A 154 -12.24 -14.24 -5.83
N THR A 155 -13.51 -13.93 -6.13
CA THR A 155 -14.22 -14.47 -7.30
C THR A 155 -14.00 -13.64 -8.56
N ASP A 156 -14.39 -14.19 -9.72
CA ASP A 156 -14.34 -13.44 -11.00
C ASP A 156 -15.38 -12.32 -11.04
N GLU A 157 -16.52 -12.50 -10.38
CA GLU A 157 -17.56 -11.47 -10.23
C GLU A 157 -17.03 -10.28 -9.40
N MET A 158 -16.32 -10.55 -8.30
CA MET A 158 -15.67 -9.50 -7.50
C MET A 158 -14.64 -8.73 -8.33
N ARG A 159 -13.84 -9.41 -9.13
CA ARG A 159 -12.84 -8.78 -10.01
C ARG A 159 -13.50 -7.93 -11.10
N ALA A 160 -14.59 -8.41 -11.69
CA ALA A 160 -15.36 -7.64 -12.67
C ALA A 160 -15.98 -6.38 -12.04
N ALA A 161 -16.53 -6.50 -10.83
CA ALA A 161 -17.06 -5.37 -10.07
C ALA A 161 -15.96 -4.36 -9.72
N ASP A 162 -14.79 -4.82 -9.25
CA ASP A 162 -13.62 -3.98 -8.98
C ASP A 162 -13.18 -3.18 -10.21
N ARG A 163 -13.12 -3.85 -11.37
CA ARG A 163 -12.77 -3.20 -12.63
C ARG A 163 -13.79 -2.13 -13.02
N LYS A 164 -15.08 -2.45 -12.93
CA LYS A 164 -16.15 -1.50 -13.22
C LYS A 164 -16.08 -0.28 -12.30
N ALA A 165 -15.88 -0.50 -11.00
CA ALA A 165 -15.75 0.56 -10.03
C ALA A 165 -14.52 1.44 -10.31
N LEU A 166 -13.36 0.85 -10.62
CA LEU A 166 -12.16 1.58 -10.98
C LEU A 166 -12.39 2.49 -12.21
N CYS A 167 -13.07 1.99 -13.23
CA CYS A 167 -13.38 2.77 -14.44
C CYS A 167 -14.45 3.85 -14.22
N SER A 168 -15.12 3.89 -13.07
CA SER A 168 -16.13 4.91 -12.74
C SER A 168 -15.58 6.08 -11.90
N VAL A 169 -14.28 6.15 -11.70
CA VAL A 169 -13.64 7.24 -10.95
C VAL A 169 -13.72 8.54 -11.72
N ASP A 170 -14.14 9.61 -11.05
CA ASP A 170 -14.17 10.98 -11.57
C ASP A 170 -13.39 11.94 -10.68
N ALA A 171 -13.28 13.20 -11.10
CA ALA A 171 -12.55 14.24 -10.38
C ALA A 171 -13.17 14.53 -9.01
N ALA A 172 -14.50 14.51 -8.90
CA ALA A 172 -15.19 14.79 -7.65
C ALA A 172 -14.89 13.69 -6.61
N LEU A 173 -14.92 12.44 -7.03
CA LEU A 173 -14.58 11.29 -6.18
C LEU A 173 -13.11 11.34 -5.73
N LEU A 174 -12.17 11.63 -6.63
CA LEU A 174 -10.75 11.76 -6.26
C LEU A 174 -10.52 12.86 -5.22
N LYS A 175 -11.13 14.05 -5.41
CA LYS A 175 -11.05 15.14 -4.44
C LYS A 175 -11.68 14.73 -3.10
N ALA A 176 -12.83 14.10 -3.10
CA ALA A 176 -13.48 13.62 -1.88
C ALA A 176 -12.64 12.56 -1.15
N GLN A 177 -12.05 11.63 -1.87
CA GLN A 177 -11.12 10.63 -1.31
C GLN A 177 -9.85 11.27 -0.74
N ALA A 178 -9.31 12.30 -1.39
CA ALA A 178 -8.16 13.04 -0.90
C ALA A 178 -8.48 13.78 0.40
N VAL A 179 -9.63 14.45 0.48
CA VAL A 179 -10.08 15.12 1.72
C VAL A 179 -10.23 14.10 2.86
N ALA A 180 -10.93 12.98 2.61
CA ALA A 180 -11.12 11.94 3.62
C ALA A 180 -9.81 11.31 4.08
N LEU A 181 -8.77 11.30 3.23
CA LEU A 181 -7.46 10.76 3.58
C LEU A 181 -6.77 11.56 4.68
N SER A 182 -7.01 12.87 4.79
CA SER A 182 -6.43 13.72 5.83
C SER A 182 -6.75 13.22 7.24
N ASP A 183 -8.01 12.86 7.48
CA ASP A 183 -8.47 12.36 8.78
C ASP A 183 -7.84 10.99 9.11
N VAL A 184 -7.72 10.15 8.08
CA VAL A 184 -7.18 8.78 8.23
C VAL A 184 -5.68 8.80 8.49
N LEU A 185 -4.92 9.68 7.84
CA LEU A 185 -3.47 9.79 8.03
C LEU A 185 -3.10 10.21 9.47
N SER A 186 -3.94 11.03 10.11
CA SER A 186 -3.70 11.45 11.49
C SER A 186 -3.71 10.31 12.49
N GLY A 187 -4.48 9.25 12.22
CA GLY A 187 -4.57 8.01 13.00
C GLY A 187 -3.67 6.87 12.48
N GLY A 188 -2.88 7.13 11.45
CA GLY A 188 -2.00 6.13 10.84
C GLY A 188 -0.81 5.78 11.72
N VAL A 189 -0.30 4.56 11.54
CA VAL A 189 0.88 4.04 12.25
C VAL A 189 2.13 4.29 11.42
N ARG A 190 3.14 4.88 12.05
CA ARG A 190 4.45 5.17 11.48
C ARG A 190 5.42 4.04 11.80
N VAL A 191 6.15 3.58 10.79
CA VAL A 191 7.28 2.67 10.97
C VAL A 191 8.44 3.18 10.13
N ALA A 192 9.60 3.33 10.76
CA ALA A 192 10.81 3.76 10.06
C ALA A 192 11.99 2.83 10.34
N PHE A 193 12.82 2.62 9.33
CA PHE A 193 14.17 2.10 9.48
C PHE A 193 15.14 3.18 8.99
N GLY A 194 16.05 3.63 9.84
CA GLY A 194 16.91 4.77 9.47
C GLY A 194 18.22 4.84 10.22
N SER A 195 19.06 5.77 9.81
CA SER A 195 20.30 6.05 10.53
C SER A 195 20.01 6.58 11.94
N LYS A 196 20.96 6.40 12.85
CA LYS A 196 20.84 6.90 14.22
C LYS A 196 20.50 8.40 14.25
N ASP A 197 21.24 9.21 13.49
CA ASP A 197 21.03 10.65 13.49
C ASP A 197 19.65 11.06 12.96
N ALA A 198 19.15 10.41 11.91
CA ALA A 198 17.83 10.69 11.35
C ALA A 198 16.71 10.29 12.31
N VAL A 199 16.81 9.11 12.93
CA VAL A 199 15.82 8.62 13.91
C VAL A 199 15.82 9.48 15.18
N GLU A 200 16.98 9.83 15.71
CA GLU A 200 17.07 10.71 16.89
C GLU A 200 16.51 12.11 16.61
N ALA A 201 16.75 12.68 15.43
CA ALA A 201 16.19 13.96 15.02
C ALA A 201 14.65 13.95 14.85
N ALA A 202 14.06 12.78 14.61
CA ALA A 202 12.63 12.58 14.41
C ALA A 202 11.96 11.78 15.56
N LYS A 203 12.64 11.66 16.71
CA LYS A 203 12.23 10.78 17.81
C LYS A 203 10.81 11.04 18.34
N ASP A 204 10.36 12.28 18.30
CA ASP A 204 9.02 12.69 18.71
C ASP A 204 7.88 12.14 17.84
N LEU A 205 8.21 11.59 16.67
CA LEU A 205 7.23 10.92 15.78
C LEU A 205 6.94 9.47 16.19
N PHE A 206 7.74 8.89 17.12
CA PHE A 206 7.72 7.48 17.45
C PHE A 206 7.51 7.24 18.95
N ASP A 207 6.68 6.25 19.25
CA ASP A 207 6.43 5.80 20.62
C ASP A 207 7.56 4.89 21.12
N ARG A 208 8.23 4.19 20.20
CA ARG A 208 9.32 3.25 20.46
C ARG A 208 10.46 3.40 19.46
N VAL A 209 11.69 3.40 19.98
CA VAL A 209 12.91 3.37 19.15
C VAL A 209 13.79 2.21 19.60
N GLU A 210 14.19 1.36 18.67
CA GLU A 210 15.06 0.21 18.90
C GLU A 210 16.29 0.27 17.98
N THR A 211 17.38 -0.37 18.40
CA THR A 211 18.57 -0.58 17.57
C THR A 211 18.62 -2.05 17.13
N LEU A 212 18.75 -2.30 15.83
CA LEU A 212 18.87 -3.64 15.25
C LEU A 212 20.33 -4.07 15.11
#